data_24aa8de50664f4cda360127244a6661b
#
_entry.id   24aa8de50664f4cda360127244a6661b
#
_cell.length_a   1.000
_cell.length_b   1.000
_cell.length_c   1.000
_cell.angle_alpha   90.00
_cell.angle_beta   90.00
_cell.angle_gamma   90.00
#
_symmetry.space_group_name_H-M   'P 1'
#
loop_
_entity.id
_entity.type
_entity.pdbx_description
1 polymer ?
#
loop_
_entity_poly.entity_id
_entity_poly.type
_entity_poly.pdbx_seq_one_letter_code
_entity_poly.pdbx_strand_id
1 'polypeptide(L)'
;MAIELLDPAHARAYRQLMLEAYELHPEAFVSSITQREKLPLSWWESQLDDELSTLFGAFVDSQLVGIVGLAFEPWEDAQHMATLFGLYVSKDFRGQGLGEDLVQAVLSLAEQEPEIKVLQLSVSASSPAALALYKRCGFAQSGLEDCAIRVGEEYYDRVHMRRLVNIEDA
;
A
#
# COMPACT_ATOMS: atom_id res chain seq x y z
N MET A 1 1.59 -3.71 19.87
CA MET A 1 1.50 -3.52 18.42
C MET A 1 2.20 -4.66 17.71
N ALA A 2 1.56 -5.24 16.70
CA ALA A 2 2.12 -6.34 15.92
C ALA A 2 1.86 -6.12 14.44
N ILE A 3 2.87 -6.41 13.61
CA ILE A 3 2.72 -6.44 12.16
C ILE A 3 2.61 -7.92 11.75
N GLU A 4 1.52 -8.27 11.08
CA GLU A 4 1.23 -9.67 10.71
C GLU A 4 0.79 -9.77 9.26
N LEU A 5 1.00 -10.93 8.66
CA LEU A 5 0.45 -11.25 7.35
C LEU A 5 -1.07 -11.38 7.46
N LEU A 6 -1.78 -10.78 6.52
CA LEU A 6 -3.23 -10.93 6.43
C LEU A 6 -3.58 -12.14 5.58
N ASP A 7 -4.66 -12.83 5.95
CA ASP A 7 -5.22 -13.96 5.22
C ASP A 7 -6.75 -13.77 5.08
N PRO A 8 -7.46 -14.65 4.34
CA PRO A 8 -8.91 -14.49 4.16
C PRO A 8 -9.73 -14.40 5.44
N ALA A 9 -9.23 -14.93 6.57
CA ALA A 9 -9.92 -14.81 7.86
C ALA A 9 -9.99 -13.36 8.35
N HIS A 10 -9.12 -12.48 7.84
CA HIS A 10 -9.11 -11.05 8.18
C HIS A 10 -10.01 -10.19 7.27
N ALA A 11 -10.78 -10.81 6.36
CA ALA A 11 -11.51 -10.08 5.31
C ALA A 11 -12.47 -9.03 5.86
N ARG A 12 -13.16 -9.30 6.97
CA ARG A 12 -14.10 -8.33 7.56
C ARG A 12 -13.40 -7.10 8.10
N ALA A 13 -12.30 -7.29 8.83
CA ALA A 13 -11.51 -6.19 9.37
C ALA A 13 -10.85 -5.40 8.25
N TYR A 14 -10.34 -6.09 7.24
CA TYR A 14 -9.74 -5.49 6.05
C TYR A 14 -10.75 -4.61 5.30
N ARG A 15 -11.95 -5.15 5.03
CA ARG A 15 -13.04 -4.41 4.40
C ARG A 15 -13.38 -3.14 5.18
N GLN A 16 -13.54 -3.25 6.48
CA GLN A 16 -13.90 -2.11 7.32
C GLN A 16 -12.84 -1.01 7.26
N LEU A 17 -11.57 -1.38 7.36
CA LEU A 17 -10.47 -0.42 7.32
C LEU A 17 -10.35 0.24 5.94
N MET A 18 -10.50 -0.54 4.86
CA MET A 18 -10.43 0.00 3.50
C MET A 18 -11.58 0.94 3.18
N LEU A 19 -12.80 0.63 3.65
CA LEU A 19 -13.93 1.53 3.47
C LEU A 19 -13.72 2.87 4.19
N GLU A 20 -13.12 2.84 5.38
CA GLU A 20 -12.69 4.06 6.08
C GLU A 20 -11.71 4.86 5.21
N ALA A 21 -10.72 4.20 4.63
CA ALA A 21 -9.72 4.84 3.79
C ALA A 21 -10.33 5.49 2.55
N TYR A 22 -11.23 4.79 1.86
CA TYR A 22 -11.90 5.32 0.65
C TYR A 22 -12.78 6.53 0.98
N GLU A 23 -13.46 6.50 2.12
CA GLU A 23 -14.32 7.60 2.54
C GLU A 23 -13.52 8.85 2.88
N LEU A 24 -12.44 8.69 3.65
CA LEU A 24 -11.65 9.82 4.14
C LEU A 24 -10.63 10.34 3.14
N HIS A 25 -10.14 9.48 2.25
CA HIS A 25 -9.04 9.79 1.31
C HIS A 25 -9.31 9.24 -0.09
N PRO A 26 -10.41 9.65 -0.75
CA PRO A 26 -10.72 9.12 -2.08
C PRO A 26 -9.65 9.43 -3.12
N GLU A 27 -8.93 10.55 -2.97
CA GLU A 27 -7.83 10.93 -3.86
C GLU A 27 -6.62 10.01 -3.73
N ALA A 28 -6.45 9.37 -2.57
CA ALA A 28 -5.31 8.49 -2.31
C ALA A 28 -5.54 7.06 -2.79
N PHE A 29 -6.81 6.61 -2.84
CA PHE A 29 -7.12 5.20 -3.07
C PHE A 29 -7.86 4.93 -4.38
N VAL A 30 -8.06 5.89 -5.22
CA VAL A 30 -8.65 5.79 -6.58
C VAL A 30 -9.78 4.74 -6.67
N SER A 31 -10.59 4.65 -5.63
CA SER A 31 -11.70 3.71 -5.55
C SER A 31 -12.89 4.40 -4.91
N SER A 32 -14.07 4.17 -5.48
CA SER A 32 -15.31 4.71 -4.95
C SER A 32 -15.80 3.87 -3.77
N ILE A 33 -16.05 4.51 -2.63
CA ILE A 33 -16.66 3.81 -1.49
C ILE A 33 -18.01 3.21 -1.88
N THR A 34 -18.81 3.92 -2.68
CA THR A 34 -20.14 3.43 -3.10
C THR A 34 -20.06 2.16 -3.94
N GLN A 35 -19.01 1.98 -4.72
CA GLN A 35 -18.78 0.77 -5.49
C GLN A 35 -18.25 -0.36 -4.61
N ARG A 36 -17.28 -0.05 -3.75
CA ARG A 36 -16.61 -1.06 -2.92
C ARG A 36 -17.51 -1.61 -1.81
N GLU A 37 -18.34 -0.77 -1.17
CA GLU A 37 -19.22 -1.21 -0.10
C GLU A 37 -20.28 -2.22 -0.55
N LYS A 38 -20.60 -2.25 -1.85
CA LYS A 38 -21.57 -3.18 -2.44
C LYS A 38 -20.98 -4.55 -2.75
N LEU A 39 -19.66 -4.69 -2.70
CA LEU A 39 -19.00 -5.95 -3.00
C LEU A 39 -19.22 -6.96 -1.86
N PRO A 40 -19.44 -8.25 -2.20
CA PRO A 40 -19.64 -9.28 -1.17
C PRO A 40 -18.36 -9.55 -0.41
N LEU A 41 -18.48 -10.12 0.79
CA LEU A 41 -17.31 -10.47 1.60
C LEU A 41 -16.37 -11.41 0.85
N SER A 42 -16.88 -12.29 0.00
CA SER A 42 -16.06 -13.19 -0.82
C SER A 42 -15.08 -12.45 -1.74
N TRP A 43 -15.45 -11.25 -2.21
CA TRP A 43 -14.54 -10.43 -2.99
C TRP A 43 -13.35 -9.98 -2.13
N TRP A 44 -13.64 -9.54 -0.91
CA TRP A 44 -12.57 -9.12 0.04
C TRP A 44 -11.68 -10.28 0.45
N GLU A 45 -12.27 -11.46 0.65
CA GLU A 45 -11.49 -12.67 0.92
C GLU A 45 -10.56 -13.00 -0.24
N SER A 46 -11.02 -12.85 -1.49
CA SER A 46 -10.19 -13.11 -2.67
C SER A 46 -9.00 -12.15 -2.79
N GLN A 47 -9.15 -10.91 -2.32
CA GLN A 47 -8.04 -9.96 -2.30
C GLN A 47 -6.92 -10.40 -1.36
N LEU A 48 -7.28 -11.09 -0.28
CA LEU A 48 -6.31 -11.60 0.71
C LEU A 48 -5.75 -12.98 0.36
N ASP A 49 -6.28 -13.60 -0.68
CA ASP A 49 -5.87 -14.93 -1.15
C ASP A 49 -5.16 -14.89 -2.51
N ASP A 50 -4.75 -13.71 -2.95
CA ASP A 50 -4.07 -13.52 -4.22
C ASP A 50 -2.61 -13.96 -4.11
N GLU A 51 -2.19 -14.91 -4.97
CA GLU A 51 -0.83 -15.43 -4.98
C GLU A 51 0.22 -14.39 -5.40
N LEU A 52 -0.20 -13.35 -6.13
CA LEU A 52 0.68 -12.30 -6.64
C LEU A 52 0.76 -11.09 -5.71
N SER A 53 0.10 -11.14 -4.56
CA SER A 53 0.21 -10.04 -3.60
C SER A 53 0.25 -10.57 -2.18
N THR A 54 0.95 -9.80 -1.33
CA THR A 54 1.07 -10.05 0.09
C THR A 54 0.59 -8.80 0.82
N LEU A 55 -0.32 -8.97 1.77
CA LEU A 55 -0.79 -7.85 2.58
C LEU A 55 -0.36 -8.04 4.04
N PHE A 56 0.14 -6.95 4.62
CA PHE A 56 0.48 -6.88 6.04
C PHE A 56 -0.52 -6.00 6.76
N GLY A 57 -0.86 -6.39 7.97
CA GLY A 57 -1.69 -5.59 8.86
C GLY A 57 -0.97 -5.20 10.13
N ALA A 58 -1.24 -4.00 10.61
CA ALA A 58 -0.80 -3.55 11.92
C ALA A 58 -1.96 -3.71 12.91
N PHE A 59 -1.72 -4.41 14.00
CA PHE A 59 -2.71 -4.69 15.04
C PHE A 59 -2.33 -4.01 16.35
N VAL A 60 -3.30 -3.34 16.95
CA VAL A 60 -3.19 -2.76 18.29
C VAL A 60 -4.36 -3.30 19.09
N ASP A 61 -4.07 -3.97 20.21
CA ASP A 61 -5.09 -4.63 21.05
C ASP A 61 -6.04 -5.51 20.24
N SER A 62 -5.47 -6.32 19.33
CA SER A 62 -6.19 -7.24 18.43
C SER A 62 -7.08 -6.55 17.38
N GLN A 63 -7.01 -5.23 17.24
CA GLN A 63 -7.73 -4.47 16.24
C GLN A 63 -6.81 -4.16 15.06
N LEU A 64 -7.28 -4.40 13.83
CA LEU A 64 -6.56 -4.02 12.62
C LEU A 64 -6.67 -2.51 12.42
N VAL A 65 -5.54 -1.82 12.49
CA VAL A 65 -5.48 -0.35 12.43
C VAL A 65 -4.62 0.19 11.29
N GLY A 66 -3.92 -0.68 10.58
CA GLY A 66 -3.11 -0.27 9.44
C GLY A 66 -2.88 -1.42 8.48
N ILE A 67 -2.64 -1.09 7.22
CA ILE A 67 -2.40 -2.07 6.16
C ILE A 67 -1.38 -1.55 5.17
N VAL A 68 -0.72 -2.48 4.48
CA VAL A 68 0.11 -2.22 3.32
C VAL A 68 0.19 -3.50 2.48
N GLY A 69 0.35 -3.36 1.18
CA GLY A 69 0.50 -4.49 0.29
C GLY A 69 1.77 -4.42 -0.54
N LEU A 70 2.21 -5.58 -1.01
CA LEU A 70 3.27 -5.73 -1.99
C LEU A 70 2.76 -6.63 -3.10
N ALA A 71 2.69 -6.11 -4.32
CA ALA A 71 2.24 -6.85 -5.50
C ALA A 71 3.43 -7.25 -6.35
N PHE A 72 3.45 -8.52 -6.78
CA PHE A 72 4.48 -9.08 -7.64
C PHE A 72 3.97 -9.14 -9.07
N GLU A 73 4.86 -8.91 -10.03
CA GLU A 73 4.50 -8.95 -11.45
C GLU A 73 4.50 -10.39 -11.97
N PRO A 74 3.45 -10.80 -12.71
CA PRO A 74 3.39 -12.17 -13.26
C PRO A 74 4.24 -12.37 -14.51
N TRP A 75 4.64 -11.29 -15.19
CA TRP A 75 5.34 -11.35 -16.46
C TRP A 75 6.84 -11.52 -16.25
N GLU A 76 7.44 -12.47 -16.96
CA GLU A 76 8.86 -12.81 -16.79
C GLU A 76 9.80 -11.63 -16.93
N ASP A 77 9.52 -10.72 -17.87
CA ASP A 77 10.36 -9.54 -18.11
C ASP A 77 10.17 -8.43 -17.05
N ALA A 78 9.23 -8.58 -16.15
CA ALA A 78 8.96 -7.61 -15.08
C ALA A 78 9.06 -8.20 -13.66
N GLN A 79 9.47 -9.45 -13.52
CA GLN A 79 9.54 -10.13 -12.22
C GLN A 79 10.60 -9.57 -11.27
N HIS A 80 11.49 -8.71 -11.77
CA HIS A 80 12.45 -7.97 -10.96
C HIS A 80 11.83 -6.77 -10.25
N MET A 81 10.57 -6.44 -10.53
CA MET A 81 9.85 -5.30 -9.96
C MET A 81 8.70 -5.76 -9.09
N ALA A 82 8.48 -5.05 -8.00
CA ALA A 82 7.31 -5.23 -7.16
C ALA A 82 6.75 -3.86 -6.78
N THR A 83 5.45 -3.80 -6.51
CA THR A 83 4.75 -2.55 -6.22
C THR A 83 4.22 -2.54 -4.81
N LEU A 84 4.65 -1.56 -4.02
CA LEU A 84 4.05 -1.26 -2.73
C LEU A 84 2.75 -0.51 -2.97
N PHE A 85 1.66 -0.93 -2.33
CA PHE A 85 0.35 -0.31 -2.53
C PHE A 85 -0.47 -0.31 -1.25
N GLY A 86 -1.50 0.52 -1.23
CA GLY A 86 -2.55 0.48 -0.24
C GLY A 86 -2.16 0.81 1.20
N LEU A 87 -1.05 1.54 1.39
CA LEU A 87 -0.65 1.94 2.74
C LEU A 87 -1.70 2.86 3.37
N TYR A 88 -2.23 2.44 4.49
CA TYR A 88 -3.18 3.22 5.27
C TYR A 88 -3.06 2.92 6.74
N VAL A 89 -3.10 3.96 7.57
CA VAL A 89 -3.18 3.84 9.03
C VAL A 89 -4.40 4.63 9.48
N SER A 90 -5.25 3.99 10.29
CA SER A 90 -6.45 4.63 10.83
C SER A 90 -6.07 5.91 11.58
N LYS A 91 -6.91 6.94 11.44
CA LYS A 91 -6.59 8.30 11.93
C LYS A 91 -6.27 8.36 13.43
N ASP A 92 -6.92 7.52 14.23
CA ASP A 92 -6.72 7.51 15.68
C ASP A 92 -5.39 6.86 16.10
N PHE A 93 -4.69 6.23 15.16
CA PHE A 93 -3.44 5.50 15.41
C PHE A 93 -2.25 6.10 14.65
N ARG A 94 -2.42 7.28 14.07
CA ARG A 94 -1.34 7.99 13.39
C ARG A 94 -0.38 8.63 14.38
N GLY A 95 0.84 8.92 13.91
CA GLY A 95 1.86 9.55 14.76
C GLY A 95 2.56 8.59 15.71
N GLN A 96 2.36 7.27 15.55
CA GLN A 96 2.95 6.24 16.39
C GLN A 96 3.99 5.39 15.65
N GLY A 97 4.33 5.76 14.40
CA GLY A 97 5.32 5.04 13.61
C GLY A 97 4.79 3.79 12.91
N LEU A 98 3.47 3.54 12.93
CA LEU A 98 2.89 2.33 12.33
C LEU A 98 3.06 2.29 10.81
N GLY A 99 2.93 3.44 10.13
CA GLY A 99 3.13 3.52 8.68
C GLY A 99 4.54 3.12 8.30
N GLU A 100 5.53 3.62 9.03
CA GLU A 100 6.93 3.27 8.80
C GLU A 100 7.19 1.78 9.08
N ASP A 101 6.63 1.24 10.16
CA ASP A 101 6.76 -0.18 10.49
C ASP A 101 6.16 -1.07 9.40
N LEU A 102 5.02 -0.66 8.82
CA LEU A 102 4.41 -1.37 7.70
C LEU A 102 5.31 -1.33 6.46
N VAL A 103 5.85 -0.17 6.11
CA VAL A 103 6.78 -0.06 4.98
C VAL A 103 8.02 -0.91 5.22
N GLN A 104 8.57 -0.92 6.44
CA GLN A 104 9.73 -1.75 6.76
C GLN A 104 9.42 -3.25 6.62
N ALA A 105 8.19 -3.69 6.93
CA ALA A 105 7.79 -5.07 6.71
C ALA A 105 7.83 -5.44 5.21
N VAL A 106 7.36 -4.54 4.36
CA VAL A 106 7.43 -4.72 2.89
C VAL A 106 8.88 -4.77 2.42
N LEU A 107 9.73 -3.87 2.91
CA LEU A 107 11.16 -3.85 2.55
C LEU A 107 11.85 -5.14 2.97
N SER A 108 11.55 -5.65 4.15
CA SER A 108 12.12 -6.91 4.64
C SER A 108 11.71 -8.09 3.76
N LEU A 109 10.45 -8.14 3.34
CA LEU A 109 9.97 -9.17 2.43
C LEU A 109 10.68 -9.09 1.08
N ALA A 110 10.80 -7.89 0.52
CA ALA A 110 11.48 -7.68 -0.77
C ALA A 110 12.96 -8.10 -0.69
N GLU A 111 13.62 -7.82 0.42
CA GLU A 111 15.03 -8.21 0.63
C GLU A 111 15.21 -9.73 0.70
N GLN A 112 14.18 -10.48 1.10
CA GLN A 112 14.19 -11.93 1.13
C GLN A 112 13.97 -12.58 -0.24
N GLU A 113 13.56 -11.79 -1.22
CA GLU A 113 13.31 -12.23 -2.59
C GLU A 113 14.43 -11.71 -3.50
N PRO A 114 15.51 -12.47 -3.72
CA PRO A 114 16.69 -11.96 -4.44
C PRO A 114 16.43 -11.50 -5.86
N GLU A 115 15.35 -11.97 -6.48
CA GLU A 115 14.95 -11.57 -7.84
C GLU A 115 14.41 -10.16 -7.90
N ILE A 116 13.88 -9.63 -6.78
CA ILE A 116 13.33 -8.29 -6.75
C ILE A 116 14.49 -7.28 -6.66
N LYS A 117 14.56 -6.39 -7.63
CA LYS A 117 15.59 -5.35 -7.72
C LYS A 117 15.03 -3.95 -7.58
N VAL A 118 13.74 -3.78 -7.88
CA VAL A 118 13.10 -2.47 -7.86
C VAL A 118 11.77 -2.57 -7.12
N LEU A 119 11.59 -1.71 -6.11
CA LEU A 119 10.29 -1.44 -5.52
C LEU A 119 9.79 -0.11 -6.07
N GLN A 120 8.53 -0.09 -6.48
CA GLN A 120 7.89 1.11 -6.99
C GLN A 120 6.58 1.36 -6.25
N LEU A 121 6.13 2.58 -6.27
CA LEU A 121 4.84 2.99 -5.74
C LEU A 121 4.33 4.25 -6.43
N SER A 122 3.04 4.51 -6.27
CA SER A 122 2.43 5.77 -6.67
C SER A 122 1.70 6.36 -5.48
N VAL A 123 1.73 7.67 -5.36
CA VAL A 123 1.09 8.38 -4.26
C VAL A 123 0.52 9.70 -4.77
N SER A 124 -0.63 10.11 -4.23
CA SER A 124 -1.19 11.43 -4.55
C SER A 124 -0.27 12.54 -4.04
N ALA A 125 -0.04 13.55 -4.88
CA ALA A 125 0.74 14.72 -4.49
C ALA A 125 0.09 15.51 -3.33
N SER A 126 -1.20 15.25 -3.06
CA SER A 126 -1.93 15.87 -1.95
C SER A 126 -1.59 15.28 -0.58
N SER A 127 -0.72 14.27 -0.53
CA SER A 127 -0.37 13.55 0.71
C SER A 127 1.09 13.82 1.11
N PRO A 128 1.42 15.02 1.64
CA PRO A 128 2.82 15.35 1.98
C PRO A 128 3.40 14.44 3.08
N ALA A 129 2.57 13.97 4.01
CA ALA A 129 3.01 13.05 5.06
C ALA A 129 3.43 11.70 4.47
N ALA A 130 2.68 11.18 3.49
CA ALA A 130 3.02 9.94 2.80
C ALA A 130 4.31 10.10 1.98
N LEU A 131 4.43 11.20 1.24
CA LEU A 131 5.65 11.50 0.48
C LEU A 131 6.88 11.54 1.39
N ALA A 132 6.78 12.20 2.54
CA ALA A 132 7.86 12.30 3.51
C ALA A 132 8.24 10.93 4.08
N LEU A 133 7.22 10.11 4.39
CA LEU A 133 7.43 8.75 4.89
C LEU A 133 8.22 7.91 3.89
N TYR A 134 7.80 7.92 2.62
CA TYR A 134 8.48 7.13 1.59
C TYR A 134 9.91 7.60 1.36
N LYS A 135 10.15 8.90 1.39
CA LYS A 135 11.51 9.44 1.29
C LYS A 135 12.40 8.98 2.44
N ARG A 136 11.86 8.97 3.67
CA ARG A 136 12.60 8.44 4.84
C ARG A 136 12.94 6.97 4.67
N CYS A 137 12.09 6.22 3.97
CA CYS A 137 12.29 4.79 3.71
C CYS A 137 13.14 4.52 2.47
N GLY A 138 13.74 5.54 1.88
CA GLY A 138 14.70 5.39 0.78
C GLY A 138 14.11 5.46 -0.62
N PHE A 139 12.83 5.80 -0.76
CA PHE A 139 12.21 5.99 -2.07
C PHE A 139 12.53 7.39 -2.61
N ALA A 140 12.78 7.46 -3.92
CA ALA A 140 13.01 8.71 -4.62
C ALA A 140 11.98 8.89 -5.73
N GLN A 141 11.61 10.13 -6.01
CA GLN A 141 10.67 10.43 -7.09
C GLN A 141 11.25 10.02 -8.44
N SER A 142 10.47 9.26 -9.20
CA SER A 142 10.85 8.79 -10.54
C SER A 142 9.96 9.36 -11.64
N GLY A 143 8.82 9.96 -11.28
CA GLY A 143 7.93 10.55 -12.26
C GLY A 143 6.80 11.33 -11.62
N LEU A 144 6.11 12.11 -12.44
CA LEU A 144 4.95 12.90 -12.05
C LEU A 144 3.91 12.83 -13.16
N GLU A 145 2.67 12.51 -12.81
CA GLU A 145 1.54 12.56 -13.72
C GLU A 145 0.62 13.70 -13.30
N ASP A 146 0.48 14.70 -14.16
CA ASP A 146 -0.42 15.81 -13.93
C ASP A 146 -1.88 15.35 -14.07
N CYS A 147 -2.74 15.80 -13.15
CA CYS A 147 -4.18 15.54 -13.20
C CYS A 147 -4.53 14.05 -13.35
N ALA A 148 -3.74 13.17 -12.75
CA ALA A 148 -3.91 11.71 -12.88
C ALA A 148 -5.09 11.16 -12.08
N ILE A 149 -5.54 11.88 -11.06
CA ILE A 149 -6.64 11.47 -10.17
C ILE A 149 -7.72 12.54 -10.19
N ARG A 150 -8.96 12.12 -10.37
CA ARG A 150 -10.12 13.02 -10.31
C ARG A 150 -11.07 12.57 -9.20
N VAL A 151 -11.43 13.50 -8.31
CA VAL A 151 -12.45 13.28 -7.29
C VAL A 151 -13.44 14.45 -7.40
N GLY A 152 -14.66 14.17 -7.88
CA GLY A 152 -15.64 15.21 -8.18
C GLY A 152 -15.12 16.15 -9.26
N GLU A 153 -14.93 17.42 -8.93
CA GLU A 153 -14.40 18.45 -9.82
C GLU A 153 -12.92 18.77 -9.52
N GLU A 154 -12.34 18.09 -8.52
CA GLU A 154 -10.95 18.30 -8.11
C GLU A 154 -10.02 17.31 -8.84
N TYR A 155 -8.86 17.82 -9.25
CA TYR A 155 -7.82 17.01 -9.89
C TYR A 155 -6.58 17.00 -9.02
N TYR A 156 -5.93 15.83 -8.96
CA TYR A 156 -4.72 15.65 -8.17
C TYR A 156 -3.63 15.02 -9.02
N ASP A 157 -2.40 15.44 -8.80
CA ASP A 157 -1.24 14.85 -9.46
C ASP A 157 -0.86 13.54 -8.75
N ARG A 158 -0.26 12.64 -9.52
CA ARG A 158 0.27 11.38 -9.00
C ARG A 158 1.78 11.39 -9.07
N VAL A 159 2.42 11.14 -7.94
CA VAL A 159 3.88 11.03 -7.84
C VAL A 159 4.25 9.56 -7.90
N HIS A 160 5.18 9.21 -8.79
CA HIS A 160 5.77 7.88 -8.85
C HIS A 160 7.10 7.89 -8.11
N MET A 161 7.36 6.86 -7.32
CA MET A 161 8.58 6.72 -6.54
C MET A 161 9.16 5.33 -6.71
N ARG A 162 10.48 5.21 -6.58
CA ARG A 162 11.20 3.94 -6.72
C ARG A 162 12.29 3.83 -5.67
N ARG A 163 12.59 2.59 -5.29
CA ARG A 163 13.73 2.25 -4.46
C ARG A 163 14.37 0.99 -5.00
N LEU A 164 15.69 0.98 -5.13
CA LEU A 164 16.45 -0.22 -5.50
C LEU A 164 16.67 -1.07 -4.26
N VAL A 165 16.55 -2.39 -4.44
CA VAL A 165 16.78 -3.38 -3.38
C VAL A 165 17.60 -4.52 -3.95
N ASN A 166 18.26 -5.30 -3.08
CA ASN A 166 19.03 -6.49 -3.48
C ASN A 166 20.04 -6.23 -4.60
N ILE A 167 20.59 -5.02 -4.65
CA ILE A 167 21.65 -4.69 -5.59
C ILE A 167 22.97 -4.94 -4.92
N GLU A 168 23.89 -5.57 -5.67
CA GLU A 168 25.26 -5.76 -5.22
C GLU A 168 26.03 -4.48 -5.48
N ASP A 169 26.79 -4.04 -4.49
CA ASP A 169 27.73 -2.95 -4.66
C ASP A 169 28.82 -3.41 -5.65
N ALA A 170 28.92 -2.69 -6.74
CA ALA A 170 29.94 -3.01 -7.75
C ALA A 170 31.33 -2.65 -7.27
#